data_3cde57a5e36c2533ab707b2ad2335acd
#
_entry.id   3cde57a5e36c2533ab707b2ad2335acd
#
_cell.length_a   1.000
_cell.length_b   1.000
_cell.length_c   1.000
_cell.angle_alpha   90.00
_cell.angle_beta   90.00
_cell.angle_gamma   90.00
#
_symmetry.space_group_name_H-M   'P 1'
#
loop_
_entity.id
_entity.type
_entity.pdbx_description
1 polymer ?
#
loop_
_entity_poly.entity_id
_entity_poly.type
_entity_poly.pdbx_seq_one_letter_code
_entity_poly.pdbx_strand_id
1 'polypeptide(L)'
;MSTERTVQSITPAVLHRLVQEGRAPRLLDVRTPGEFRTVHVPGSYNVPLSTLREHRAELLSHLDEEVVLVCRSGQRAREAEQALTRAGLPNLRVLEGGMNAWEAVGAPVERGPERWDMERQVRLVAGSIVLTTGLFGLLVPGVHLIGTAVGAGLTYAALSNSCAMGVLLAKLPYNRGPRTDIRTVISELRSAS
;
A
#
# COMPACT_ATOMS: atom_id res chain seq x y z
N MET A 1 36.66 -3.27 3.82
CA MET A 1 36.10 -3.99 2.65
C MET A 1 34.63 -4.23 2.94
N SER A 2 33.74 -3.39 2.41
CA SER A 2 32.29 -3.57 2.55
C SER A 2 31.89 -4.66 1.55
N THR A 3 31.57 -5.84 2.06
CA THR A 3 30.95 -6.88 1.24
C THR A 3 29.56 -6.39 0.85
N GLU A 4 29.41 -5.92 -0.38
CA GLU A 4 28.08 -5.70 -0.97
C GLU A 4 27.36 -7.04 -0.98
N ARG A 5 26.52 -7.29 0.02
CA ARG A 5 25.58 -8.42 -0.03
C ARG A 5 24.58 -8.12 -1.13
N THR A 6 24.65 -8.89 -2.19
CA THR A 6 23.65 -8.90 -3.24
C THR A 6 22.31 -9.26 -2.60
N VAL A 7 21.34 -8.36 -2.69
CA VAL A 7 19.96 -8.62 -2.26
C VAL A 7 19.48 -9.85 -3.01
N GLN A 8 19.12 -10.91 -2.27
CA GLN A 8 18.56 -12.09 -2.89
C GLN A 8 17.17 -11.75 -3.45
N SER A 9 16.94 -12.01 -4.70
CA SER A 9 15.67 -11.78 -5.36
C SER A 9 15.05 -13.08 -5.88
N ILE A 10 13.73 -13.06 -6.04
CA ILE A 10 12.97 -14.15 -6.63
C ILE A 10 12.10 -13.59 -7.75
N THR A 11 12.12 -14.24 -8.90
CA THR A 11 11.25 -13.83 -10.02
C THR A 11 9.80 -14.26 -9.78
N PRO A 12 8.80 -13.51 -10.31
CA PRO A 12 7.40 -13.88 -10.19
C PRO A 12 7.09 -15.30 -10.69
N ALA A 13 7.71 -15.73 -11.79
CA ALA A 13 7.50 -17.06 -12.35
C ALA A 13 7.96 -18.19 -11.42
N VAL A 14 9.10 -18.00 -10.75
CA VAL A 14 9.63 -18.99 -9.79
C VAL A 14 8.75 -19.02 -8.54
N LEU A 15 8.38 -17.86 -8.00
CA LEU A 15 7.50 -17.80 -6.83
C LEU A 15 6.12 -18.40 -7.15
N HIS A 16 5.55 -18.10 -8.31
CA HIS A 16 4.26 -18.67 -8.73
C HIS A 16 4.30 -20.20 -8.77
N ARG A 17 5.39 -20.78 -9.31
CA ARG A 17 5.58 -22.24 -9.30
C ARG A 17 5.63 -22.79 -7.87
N LEU A 18 6.37 -22.17 -6.96
CA LEU A 18 6.45 -22.60 -5.56
C LEU A 18 5.07 -22.55 -4.88
N VAL A 19 4.27 -21.51 -5.16
CA VAL A 19 2.90 -21.41 -4.66
C VAL A 19 2.03 -22.57 -5.19
N GLN A 20 2.11 -22.88 -6.48
CA GLN A 20 1.37 -24.00 -7.09
C GLN A 20 1.78 -25.37 -6.53
N GLU A 21 3.04 -25.56 -6.18
CA GLU A 21 3.57 -26.79 -5.60
C GLU A 21 3.26 -26.93 -4.09
N GLY A 22 2.60 -25.94 -3.47
CA GLY A 22 2.35 -25.92 -2.03
C GLY A 22 3.62 -25.71 -1.18
N ARG A 23 4.68 -25.18 -1.77
CA ARG A 23 6.00 -24.94 -1.16
C ARG A 23 6.30 -23.44 -1.07
N ALA A 24 5.25 -22.64 -1.01
CA ALA A 24 5.41 -21.20 -0.94
C ALA A 24 6.19 -20.79 0.32
N PRO A 25 7.23 -19.96 0.18
CA PRO A 25 7.85 -19.31 1.32
C PRO A 25 6.85 -18.34 1.98
N ARG A 26 7.16 -17.88 3.18
CA ARG A 26 6.32 -16.89 3.86
C ARG A 26 6.34 -15.56 3.11
N LEU A 27 5.17 -15.05 2.72
CA LEU A 27 5.04 -13.84 1.93
C LEU A 27 4.67 -12.65 2.82
N LEU A 28 5.52 -11.62 2.89
CA LEU A 28 5.25 -10.39 3.62
C LEU A 28 5.06 -9.20 2.66
N ASP A 29 3.84 -8.70 2.58
CA ASP A 29 3.53 -7.51 1.79
C ASP A 29 3.75 -6.26 2.63
N VAL A 30 4.76 -5.46 2.25
CA VAL A 30 5.16 -4.23 2.96
C VAL A 30 4.46 -2.98 2.46
N ARG A 31 3.40 -3.13 1.66
CA ARG A 31 2.55 -2.03 1.21
C ARG A 31 1.61 -1.57 2.31
N THR A 32 0.92 -0.46 2.03
CA THR A 32 -0.12 0.02 2.93
C THR A 32 -1.29 -0.97 3.02
N PRO A 33 -2.05 -0.97 4.13
CA PRO A 33 -3.23 -1.83 4.28
C PRO A 33 -4.30 -1.58 3.21
N GLY A 34 -4.34 -0.35 2.66
CA GLY A 34 -5.23 0.00 1.55
C GLY A 34 -4.84 -0.69 0.25
N GLU A 35 -3.55 -0.64 -0.12
CA GLU A 35 -3.02 -1.33 -1.31
C GLU A 35 -3.21 -2.84 -1.19
N PHE A 36 -2.90 -3.42 -0.03
CA PHE A 36 -3.04 -4.85 0.24
C PHE A 36 -4.48 -5.32 0.08
N ARG A 37 -5.44 -4.61 0.68
CA ARG A 37 -6.85 -4.98 0.57
C ARG A 37 -7.41 -4.87 -0.84
N THR A 38 -6.88 -3.98 -1.66
CA THR A 38 -7.32 -3.85 -3.05
C THR A 38 -6.90 -5.05 -3.88
N VAL A 39 -5.64 -5.46 -3.77
CA VAL A 39 -5.09 -6.62 -4.45
C VAL A 39 -3.83 -7.12 -3.73
N HIS A 40 -3.71 -8.42 -3.52
CA HIS A 40 -2.51 -9.03 -2.91
C HIS A 40 -2.31 -10.47 -3.38
N VAL A 41 -1.13 -11.01 -3.11
CA VAL A 41 -0.83 -12.42 -3.37
C VAL A 41 -1.57 -13.28 -2.36
N PRO A 42 -2.32 -14.32 -2.77
CA PRO A 42 -3.01 -15.21 -1.85
C PRO A 42 -2.08 -15.78 -0.77
N GLY A 43 -2.53 -15.81 0.47
CA GLY A 43 -1.75 -16.31 1.60
C GLY A 43 -0.61 -15.38 2.06
N SER A 44 -0.52 -14.15 1.57
CA SER A 44 0.45 -13.17 2.05
C SER A 44 -0.06 -12.39 3.27
N TYR A 45 0.88 -11.99 4.14
CA TYR A 45 0.61 -11.18 5.35
C TYR A 45 0.97 -9.72 5.11
N ASN A 46 0.10 -8.80 5.51
CA ASN A 46 0.39 -7.38 5.37
C ASN A 46 1.11 -6.82 6.59
N VAL A 47 2.36 -6.45 6.39
CA VAL A 47 3.20 -5.76 7.39
C VAL A 47 3.73 -4.48 6.78
N PRO A 48 3.03 -3.34 6.89
CA PRO A 48 3.49 -2.08 6.30
C PRO A 48 4.93 -1.74 6.69
N LEU A 49 5.69 -1.17 5.76
CA LEU A 49 7.12 -0.86 5.97
C LEU A 49 7.36 -0.02 7.24
N SER A 50 6.45 0.90 7.58
CA SER A 50 6.52 1.69 8.82
C SER A 50 6.43 0.80 10.07
N THR A 51 5.42 -0.08 10.11
CA THR A 51 5.19 -1.05 11.20
C THR A 51 6.36 -2.03 11.31
N LEU A 52 6.88 -2.51 10.18
CA LEU A 52 8.03 -3.41 10.13
C LEU A 52 9.28 -2.76 10.74
N ARG A 53 9.53 -1.48 10.43
CA ARG A 53 10.68 -0.73 10.99
C ARG A 53 10.54 -0.50 12.49
N GLU A 54 9.33 -0.21 12.95
CA GLU A 54 9.03 0.06 14.36
C GLU A 54 9.12 -1.22 15.22
N HIS A 55 8.59 -2.33 14.72
CA HIS A 55 8.48 -3.60 15.47
C HIS A 55 9.42 -4.71 14.97
N ARG A 56 10.55 -4.35 14.33
CA ARG A 56 11.45 -5.32 13.71
C ARG A 56 11.95 -6.42 14.68
N ALA A 57 12.25 -6.07 15.92
CA ALA A 57 12.76 -7.01 16.90
C ALA A 57 11.71 -8.06 17.31
N GLU A 58 10.45 -7.66 17.38
CA GLU A 58 9.32 -8.52 17.71
C GLU A 58 8.98 -9.47 16.55
N LEU A 59 9.07 -8.98 15.30
CA LEU A 59 8.87 -9.79 14.10
C LEU A 59 9.95 -10.86 13.92
N LEU A 60 11.20 -10.57 14.28
CA LEU A 60 12.34 -11.50 14.15
C LEU A 60 12.10 -12.82 14.86
N SER A 61 11.46 -12.81 16.02
CA SER A 61 11.19 -14.03 16.81
C SER A 61 10.14 -14.97 16.18
N HIS A 62 9.52 -14.55 15.05
CA HIS A 62 8.45 -15.28 14.37
C HIS A 62 8.71 -15.52 12.87
N LEU A 63 9.94 -15.23 12.42
CA LEU A 63 10.35 -15.34 11.02
C LEU A 63 11.57 -16.26 10.87
N ASP A 64 11.46 -17.50 11.33
CA ASP A 64 12.56 -18.49 11.28
C ASP A 64 12.73 -19.12 9.90
N GLU A 65 11.73 -18.96 9.01
CA GLU A 65 11.69 -19.55 7.67
C GLU A 65 12.14 -18.57 6.59
N GLU A 66 12.19 -19.05 5.34
CA GLU A 66 12.44 -18.22 4.17
C GLU A 66 11.29 -17.24 3.97
N VAL A 67 11.61 -15.95 3.85
CA VAL A 67 10.64 -14.87 3.71
C VAL A 67 10.82 -14.16 2.37
N VAL A 68 9.73 -13.99 1.62
CA VAL A 68 9.70 -13.15 0.42
C VAL A 68 8.96 -11.85 0.72
N LEU A 69 9.65 -10.75 0.52
CA LEU A 69 9.13 -9.41 0.69
C LEU A 69 8.50 -8.90 -0.60
N VAL A 70 7.24 -8.46 -0.50
CA VAL A 70 6.44 -7.99 -1.62
C VAL A 70 6.11 -6.52 -1.45
N CYS A 71 6.23 -5.72 -2.51
CA CYS A 71 5.64 -4.39 -2.58
C CYS A 71 5.16 -4.10 -4.02
N ARG A 72 4.86 -2.86 -4.37
CA ARG A 72 4.33 -2.53 -5.70
C ARG A 72 5.34 -2.81 -6.82
N SER A 73 6.59 -2.35 -6.68
CA SER A 73 7.64 -2.38 -7.72
C SER A 73 9.00 -2.94 -7.27
N GLY A 74 9.09 -3.44 -6.03
CA GLY A 74 10.33 -3.96 -5.43
C GLY A 74 11.10 -2.94 -4.58
N GLN A 75 10.89 -1.63 -4.69
CA GLN A 75 11.68 -0.62 -3.96
C GLN A 75 11.48 -0.69 -2.43
N ARG A 76 10.25 -0.58 -1.94
CA ARG A 76 9.92 -0.68 -0.50
C ARG A 76 10.33 -2.04 0.09
N ALA A 77 10.26 -3.11 -0.72
CA ALA A 77 10.68 -4.44 -0.31
C ALA A 77 12.19 -4.51 -0.08
N ARG A 78 13.02 -3.85 -0.92
CA ARG A 78 14.47 -3.73 -0.69
C ARG A 78 14.80 -2.95 0.57
N GLU A 79 14.05 -1.87 0.86
CA GLU A 79 14.22 -1.11 2.10
C GLU A 79 13.86 -1.96 3.34
N ALA A 80 12.80 -2.78 3.24
CA ALA A 80 12.42 -3.72 4.28
C ALA A 80 13.48 -4.81 4.48
N GLU A 81 14.00 -5.39 3.40
CA GLU A 81 15.08 -6.38 3.40
C GLU A 81 16.30 -5.84 4.14
N GLN A 82 16.77 -4.63 3.79
CA GLN A 82 17.89 -4.00 4.47
C GLN A 82 17.65 -3.79 5.98
N ALA A 83 16.42 -3.38 6.35
CA ALA A 83 16.06 -3.16 7.75
C ALA A 83 16.07 -4.46 8.56
N LEU A 84 15.54 -5.56 8.00
CA LEU A 84 15.47 -6.88 8.63
C LEU A 84 16.83 -7.57 8.65
N THR A 85 17.61 -7.47 7.58
CA THR A 85 18.98 -8.04 7.52
C THR A 85 19.90 -7.39 8.57
N ARG A 86 19.80 -6.06 8.77
CA ARG A 86 20.54 -5.38 9.85
C ARG A 86 20.11 -5.82 11.24
N ALA A 87 18.88 -6.32 11.36
CA ALA A 87 18.35 -6.83 12.61
C ALA A 87 18.66 -8.32 12.83
N GLY A 88 19.30 -9.00 11.87
CA GLY A 88 19.78 -10.37 12.00
C GLY A 88 18.98 -11.46 11.27
N LEU A 89 18.02 -11.08 10.39
CA LEU A 89 17.30 -12.07 9.56
C LEU A 89 18.11 -12.40 8.28
N PRO A 90 18.58 -13.65 8.08
CA PRO A 90 19.44 -13.97 6.95
C PRO A 90 18.67 -14.39 5.67
N ASN A 91 17.47 -14.96 5.81
CA ASN A 91 16.77 -15.68 4.75
C ASN A 91 15.68 -14.85 4.09
N LEU A 92 16.07 -13.68 3.55
CA LEU A 92 15.14 -12.75 2.93
C LEU A 92 15.33 -12.72 1.41
N ARG A 93 14.23 -12.74 0.68
CA ARG A 93 14.20 -12.47 -0.77
C ARG A 93 13.24 -11.33 -1.08
N VAL A 94 13.48 -10.67 -2.19
CA VAL A 94 12.61 -9.61 -2.71
C VAL A 94 11.95 -10.09 -4.00
N LEU A 95 10.62 -9.95 -4.10
CA LEU A 95 9.91 -10.23 -5.33
C LEU A 95 10.29 -9.18 -6.39
N GLU A 96 10.93 -9.63 -7.48
CA GLU A 96 11.35 -8.77 -8.58
C GLU A 96 10.14 -8.11 -9.25
N GLY A 97 10.21 -6.78 -9.42
CA GLY A 97 9.12 -5.99 -9.98
C GLY A 97 7.85 -5.95 -9.11
N GLY A 98 7.83 -6.65 -7.96
CA GLY A 98 6.73 -6.63 -7.00
C GLY A 98 5.40 -7.08 -7.59
N MET A 99 4.30 -6.54 -7.05
CA MET A 99 2.93 -6.84 -7.50
C MET A 99 2.71 -6.54 -8.99
N ASN A 100 3.36 -5.50 -9.53
CA ASN A 100 3.22 -5.18 -10.95
C ASN A 100 3.70 -6.33 -11.83
N ALA A 101 4.85 -6.92 -11.50
CA ALA A 101 5.39 -8.06 -12.26
C ALA A 101 4.64 -9.36 -11.95
N TRP A 102 4.12 -9.54 -10.72
CA TRP A 102 3.29 -10.67 -10.34
C TRP A 102 2.00 -10.72 -11.15
N GLU A 103 1.29 -9.61 -11.29
CA GLU A 103 0.09 -9.51 -12.12
C GLU A 103 0.41 -9.66 -13.61
N ALA A 104 1.54 -9.14 -14.09
CA ALA A 104 1.94 -9.23 -15.48
C ALA A 104 2.18 -10.67 -15.97
N VAL A 105 2.62 -11.58 -15.08
CA VAL A 105 2.75 -13.02 -15.40
C VAL A 105 1.43 -13.80 -15.26
N GLY A 106 0.32 -13.12 -14.95
CA GLY A 106 -0.98 -13.76 -14.78
C GLY A 106 -1.10 -14.63 -13.53
N ALA A 107 -0.23 -14.43 -12.54
CA ALA A 107 -0.26 -15.18 -11.29
C ALA A 107 -1.51 -14.83 -10.44
N PRO A 108 -2.02 -15.76 -9.61
CA PRO A 108 -3.24 -15.56 -8.85
C PRO A 108 -3.12 -14.40 -7.87
N VAL A 109 -4.20 -13.63 -7.75
CA VAL A 109 -4.33 -12.53 -6.80
C VAL A 109 -5.67 -12.60 -6.08
N GLU A 110 -5.68 -12.23 -4.81
CA GLU A 110 -6.91 -11.93 -4.09
C GLU A 110 -7.23 -10.44 -4.23
N ARG A 111 -8.48 -10.15 -4.62
CA ARG A 111 -8.98 -8.78 -4.80
C ARG A 111 -10.07 -8.51 -3.78
N GLY A 112 -9.87 -7.46 -2.99
CA GLY A 112 -10.91 -6.95 -2.11
C GLY A 112 -11.84 -5.96 -2.83
N PRO A 113 -12.83 -5.39 -2.09
CA PRO A 113 -13.72 -4.40 -2.64
C PRO A 113 -12.92 -3.19 -3.15
N GLU A 114 -13.13 -2.87 -4.41
CA GLU A 114 -12.49 -1.75 -5.06
C GLU A 114 -12.95 -0.44 -4.40
N ARG A 115 -12.04 0.30 -3.80
CA ARG A 115 -12.33 1.61 -3.24
C ARG A 115 -11.88 2.68 -4.22
N TRP A 116 -12.68 3.71 -4.33
CA TRP A 116 -12.33 4.84 -5.17
C TRP A 116 -11.04 5.50 -4.68
N ASP A 117 -10.12 5.73 -5.60
CA ASP A 117 -8.90 6.47 -5.32
C ASP A 117 -9.24 7.86 -4.75
N MET A 118 -8.40 8.32 -3.82
CA MET A 118 -8.57 9.64 -3.19
C MET A 118 -8.72 10.74 -4.23
N GLU A 119 -7.97 10.67 -5.32
CA GLU A 119 -8.02 11.62 -6.41
C GLU A 119 -9.39 11.64 -7.10
N ARG A 120 -10.00 10.47 -7.33
CA ARG A 120 -11.37 10.35 -7.88
C ARG A 120 -12.41 10.94 -6.94
N GLN A 121 -12.25 10.70 -5.62
CA GLN A 121 -13.14 11.29 -4.61
C GLN A 121 -13.03 12.81 -4.58
N VAL A 122 -11.81 13.36 -4.59
CA VAL A 122 -11.56 14.81 -4.63
C VAL A 122 -12.19 15.42 -5.89
N ARG A 123 -11.98 14.83 -7.07
CA ARG A 123 -12.58 15.32 -8.32
C ARG A 123 -14.10 15.33 -8.28
N LEU A 124 -14.71 14.25 -7.72
CA LEU A 124 -16.17 14.18 -7.60
C LEU A 124 -16.69 15.28 -6.67
N VAL A 125 -16.15 15.39 -5.46
CA VAL A 125 -16.61 16.36 -4.46
C VAL A 125 -16.42 17.80 -4.97
N ALA A 126 -15.22 18.13 -5.43
CA ALA A 126 -14.92 19.47 -5.93
C ALA A 126 -15.74 19.82 -7.19
N GLY A 127 -15.83 18.88 -8.14
CA GLY A 127 -16.63 19.04 -9.34
C GLY A 127 -18.12 19.21 -9.05
N SER A 128 -18.67 18.46 -8.09
CA SER A 128 -20.07 18.59 -7.66
C SER A 128 -20.34 19.96 -7.04
N ILE A 129 -19.43 20.48 -6.21
CA ILE A 129 -19.58 21.82 -5.61
C ILE A 129 -19.55 22.89 -6.69
N VAL A 130 -18.58 22.83 -7.62
CA VAL A 130 -18.48 23.81 -8.71
C VAL A 130 -19.72 23.77 -9.61
N LEU A 131 -20.18 22.57 -9.98
CA LEU A 131 -21.37 22.40 -10.82
C LEU A 131 -22.62 22.93 -10.14
N THR A 132 -22.88 22.56 -8.89
CA THR A 132 -24.08 22.99 -8.16
C THR A 132 -24.06 24.48 -7.89
N THR A 133 -22.93 25.05 -7.47
CA THR A 133 -22.84 26.49 -7.23
C THR A 133 -22.89 27.32 -8.51
N GLY A 134 -22.41 26.80 -9.64
CA GLY A 134 -22.56 27.42 -10.95
C GLY A 134 -24.03 27.45 -11.40
N LEU A 135 -24.73 26.32 -11.26
CA LEU A 135 -26.13 26.21 -11.66
C LEU A 135 -27.06 27.09 -10.77
N PHE A 136 -26.92 27.00 -9.44
CA PHE A 136 -27.69 27.81 -8.50
C PHE A 136 -27.29 29.28 -8.54
N GLY A 137 -26.07 29.62 -8.93
CA GLY A 137 -25.58 30.99 -9.09
C GLY A 137 -26.31 31.77 -10.18
N LEU A 138 -26.99 31.06 -11.12
CA LEU A 138 -27.89 31.72 -12.10
C LEU A 138 -29.18 32.24 -11.46
N LEU A 139 -29.60 31.65 -10.34
CA LEU A 139 -30.85 31.99 -9.64
C LEU A 139 -30.63 32.89 -8.42
N VAL A 140 -29.50 32.65 -7.71
CA VAL A 140 -29.17 33.31 -6.44
C VAL A 140 -27.85 34.06 -6.55
N PRO A 141 -27.87 35.42 -6.50
CA PRO A 141 -26.63 36.20 -6.54
C PRO A 141 -25.66 35.82 -5.43
N GLY A 142 -24.38 35.69 -5.79
CA GLY A 142 -23.30 35.38 -4.81
C GLY A 142 -22.98 33.90 -4.61
N VAL A 143 -23.86 32.97 -4.95
CA VAL A 143 -23.59 31.52 -4.78
C VAL A 143 -22.42 31.05 -5.64
N HIS A 144 -22.22 31.66 -6.81
CA HIS A 144 -21.08 31.35 -7.69
C HIS A 144 -19.71 31.63 -7.04
N LEU A 145 -19.64 32.51 -6.04
CA LEU A 145 -18.40 32.80 -5.31
C LEU A 145 -17.84 31.55 -4.58
N ILE A 146 -18.72 30.65 -4.13
CA ILE A 146 -18.33 29.41 -3.49
C ILE A 146 -17.58 28.53 -4.51
N GLY A 147 -18.12 28.36 -5.71
CA GLY A 147 -17.47 27.62 -6.79
C GLY A 147 -16.11 28.22 -7.18
N THR A 148 -16.05 29.56 -7.25
CA THR A 148 -14.81 30.29 -7.53
C THR A 148 -13.75 30.04 -6.44
N ALA A 149 -14.14 30.08 -5.16
CA ALA A 149 -13.24 29.80 -4.05
C ALA A 149 -12.70 28.36 -4.09
N VAL A 150 -13.56 27.38 -4.40
CA VAL A 150 -13.13 25.98 -4.58
C VAL A 150 -12.17 25.85 -5.76
N GLY A 151 -12.45 26.49 -6.89
CA GLY A 151 -11.58 26.50 -8.06
C GLY A 151 -10.19 27.11 -7.75
N ALA A 152 -10.15 28.25 -7.06
CA ALA A 152 -8.91 28.89 -6.61
C ALA A 152 -8.13 27.99 -5.65
N GLY A 153 -8.82 27.32 -4.72
CA GLY A 153 -8.20 26.35 -3.80
C GLY A 153 -7.59 25.15 -4.51
N LEU A 154 -8.25 24.62 -5.55
CA LEU A 154 -7.72 23.53 -6.37
C LEU A 154 -6.50 23.96 -7.19
N THR A 155 -6.51 25.19 -7.74
CA THR A 155 -5.36 25.75 -8.45
C THR A 155 -4.16 25.91 -7.51
N TYR A 156 -4.38 26.46 -6.32
CA TYR A 156 -3.35 26.57 -5.29
C TYR A 156 -2.81 25.19 -4.89
N ALA A 157 -3.68 24.21 -4.68
CA ALA A 157 -3.30 22.85 -4.33
C ALA A 157 -2.40 22.20 -5.39
N ALA A 158 -2.69 22.44 -6.67
CA ALA A 158 -1.86 21.94 -7.77
C ALA A 158 -0.48 22.60 -7.80
N LEU A 159 -0.37 23.89 -7.54
CA LEU A 159 0.89 24.63 -7.54
C LEU A 159 1.75 24.33 -6.31
N SER A 160 1.13 24.14 -5.13
CA SER A 160 1.82 23.90 -3.86
C SER A 160 2.05 22.41 -3.55
N ASN A 161 1.60 21.51 -4.41
CA ASN A 161 1.58 20.05 -4.17
C ASN A 161 0.95 19.66 -2.82
N SER A 162 -0.01 20.46 -2.35
CA SER A 162 -0.74 20.25 -1.10
C SER A 162 -2.24 20.29 -1.35
N CYS A 163 -2.97 19.25 -0.90
CA CYS A 163 -4.41 19.17 -1.12
C CYS A 163 -5.18 19.15 0.22
N ALA A 164 -5.71 20.31 0.63
CA ALA A 164 -6.55 20.41 1.84
C ALA A 164 -7.79 19.52 1.78
N MET A 165 -8.42 19.38 0.61
CA MET A 165 -9.56 18.49 0.36
C MET A 165 -9.16 17.03 0.59
N GLY A 166 -7.98 16.61 0.09
CA GLY A 166 -7.46 15.26 0.31
C GLY A 166 -7.22 14.97 1.80
N VAL A 167 -6.66 15.92 2.54
CA VAL A 167 -6.47 15.80 4.00
C VAL A 167 -7.80 15.67 4.73
N LEU A 168 -8.82 16.42 4.32
CA LEU A 168 -10.17 16.34 4.90
C LEU A 168 -10.82 14.99 4.60
N LEU A 169 -10.78 14.54 3.36
CA LEU A 169 -11.33 13.24 2.94
C LEU A 169 -10.60 12.06 3.60
N ALA A 170 -9.31 12.17 3.85
CA ALA A 170 -8.53 11.14 4.56
C ALA A 170 -9.03 10.90 6.01
N LYS A 171 -9.67 11.91 6.63
CA LYS A 171 -10.26 11.80 7.97
C LYS A 171 -11.59 11.04 7.99
N LEU A 172 -12.23 10.85 6.85
CA LEU A 172 -13.49 10.12 6.77
C LEU A 172 -13.30 8.63 7.12
N PRO A 173 -14.27 7.98 7.80
CA PRO A 173 -14.21 6.54 8.13
C PRO A 173 -13.98 5.64 6.91
N TYR A 174 -14.55 6.02 5.77
CA TYR A 174 -14.38 5.32 4.48
C TYR A 174 -12.91 5.25 4.04
N ASN A 175 -12.13 6.31 4.29
CA ASN A 175 -10.74 6.42 3.87
C ASN A 175 -9.74 6.02 4.97
N ARG A 176 -10.21 5.86 6.21
CA ARG A 176 -9.39 5.29 7.28
C ARG A 176 -9.21 3.80 7.01
N GLY A 177 -8.02 3.41 6.56
CA GLY A 177 -7.64 1.99 6.51
C GLY A 177 -7.65 1.37 7.92
N PRO A 178 -7.88 0.05 8.07
CA PRO A 178 -7.60 -0.61 9.34
C PRO A 178 -6.13 -0.34 9.68
N ARG A 179 -5.90 0.00 10.95
CA ARG A 179 -4.53 0.00 11.48
C ARG A 179 -4.12 -1.47 11.52
N THR A 180 -3.02 -1.81 10.87
CA THR A 180 -2.43 -3.13 11.03
C THR A 180 -1.91 -3.19 12.46
N ASP A 181 -2.64 -3.88 13.34
CA ASP A 181 -2.16 -4.15 14.68
C ASP A 181 -1.10 -5.23 14.59
N ILE A 182 0.12 -4.92 15.04
CA ILE A 182 1.23 -5.88 15.02
C ILE A 182 0.87 -7.18 15.74
N ARG A 183 0.06 -7.11 16.79
CA ARG A 183 -0.40 -8.30 17.53
C ARG A 183 -1.24 -9.23 16.67
N THR A 184 -2.10 -8.68 15.82
CA THR A 184 -2.89 -9.46 14.84
C THR A 184 -1.96 -10.16 13.85
N VAL A 185 -0.99 -9.45 13.30
CA VAL A 185 0.01 -10.02 12.37
C VAL A 185 0.80 -11.14 13.04
N ILE A 186 1.28 -10.92 14.26
CA ILE A 186 2.03 -11.94 15.00
C ILE A 186 1.15 -13.17 15.30
N SER A 187 -0.14 -12.97 15.64
CA SER A 187 -1.05 -14.09 15.88
C SER A 187 -1.30 -14.90 14.60
N GLU A 188 -1.43 -14.23 13.45
CA GLU A 188 -1.58 -14.88 12.14
C GLU A 188 -0.30 -15.63 11.75
N LEU A 189 0.89 -15.04 11.98
CA LEU A 189 2.17 -15.69 11.73
C LEU A 189 2.37 -16.95 12.60
N ARG A 190 1.89 -16.93 13.85
CA ARG A 190 1.95 -18.10 14.76
C ARG A 190 0.98 -19.22 14.37
N SER A 191 -0.21 -18.89 13.89
CA SER A 191 -1.22 -19.90 13.53
C SER A 191 -0.85 -20.67 12.24
N ALA A 192 0.11 -20.16 11.48
CA ALA A 192 0.58 -20.74 10.22
C ALA A 192 1.91 -21.52 10.37
N SER A 193 2.46 -21.63 11.60
CA SER A 193 3.59 -22.48 11.95
C SER A 193 3.09 -23.79 12.49
#